data_9a5af84270a5688206fdcdd97f080bad
#
_entry.id   9a5af84270a5688206fdcdd97f080bad
#
_cell.length_a   1.000
_cell.length_b   1.000
_cell.length_c   1.000
_cell.angle_alpha   90.00
_cell.angle_beta   90.00
_cell.angle_gamma   90.00
#
_symmetry.space_group_name_H-M   'P 1'
#
loop_
_entity.id
_entity.type
_entity.pdbx_description
1 polymer ?
#
loop_
_entity_poly.entity_id
_entity_poly.type
_entity_poly.pdbx_seq_one_letter_code
_entity_poly.pdbx_strand_id
1 'polypeptide(L)'
;VTETAEMELSPRRVFAFMIMVFGMFMAILDIQIVSASLPDIQAGLGASPDEISWVQTSYLIAEVIMIPLSGFLARMMSTRVLFTLAAGGFTAASLMCATAGSINEMILWRALQGFLGGGMIPSVFTAAFTIFPPSKRNIVSPIIGLIATLAPTVGPTIGGYLSHTMSWHLLFLVNVIPGILVTIGAWNLIDFDRRNWKLFERFDWWGLLALAAFLGGMEFVLEEGPSNDWFADHMVAILAIVMVAGGIVTFWRAFTRDEPIVDLSAFSDVNFAVGSLFSFVMGIGLYGMTYLYPLYLGSVRGYDSLMIGETVFVSGLAMFAGAPLAGILSSKMDLRVMLLIGFVGFATSTWMLTGMTADWDFQELLVPQMLRGMSLMLCMVPINNLALGTLSADKMKGASGLYNLTRNLGGAVGLAVINTLLSDRSALHYQRLSDAINWTNTIALEQLNAMAANLAARGVDGETGALAQMAARLHGQAAVMSFIDIFTLITALFGGLALAALLMRPAASGGGSGH
;
A
#
# COMPACT_ATOMS: atom_id res chain seq x y z
N VAL A 1 41.71 9.31 16.29
CA VAL A 1 41.46 7.93 16.77
C VAL A 1 40.38 8.06 17.85
N THR A 2 39.13 8.11 17.46
CA THR A 2 37.99 7.99 18.37
C THR A 2 37.40 6.62 18.12
N GLU A 3 37.53 5.74 19.11
CA GLU A 3 36.84 4.48 19.21
C GLU A 3 35.35 4.72 18.91
N THR A 4 34.87 4.19 17.81
CA THR A 4 33.45 3.91 17.61
C THR A 4 33.09 2.84 18.63
N ALA A 5 32.71 3.27 19.84
CA ALA A 5 32.06 2.39 20.80
C ALA A 5 30.89 1.74 20.04
N GLU A 6 30.97 0.44 19.79
CA GLU A 6 29.81 -0.35 19.38
C GLU A 6 28.72 -0.06 20.40
N MET A 7 27.70 0.69 19.96
CA MET A 7 26.58 1.00 20.83
C MET A 7 25.92 -0.32 21.16
N GLU A 8 26.21 -0.84 22.37
CA GLU A 8 25.58 -2.06 22.86
C GLU A 8 24.05 -1.89 22.72
N LEU A 9 23.43 -2.79 22.00
CA LEU A 9 22.00 -2.84 21.82
C LEU A 9 21.36 -3.11 23.19
N SER A 10 20.94 -2.05 23.86
CA SER A 10 20.18 -2.17 25.09
C SER A 10 18.88 -2.93 24.82
N PRO A 11 18.52 -3.96 25.59
CA PRO A 11 17.23 -4.67 25.49
C PRO A 11 16.02 -3.72 25.46
N ARG A 12 16.10 -2.62 26.21
CA ARG A 12 15.08 -1.55 26.23
C ARG A 12 14.85 -0.94 24.85
N ARG A 13 15.91 -0.66 24.07
CA ARG A 13 15.79 -0.10 22.71
C ARG A 13 15.22 -1.10 21.71
N VAL A 14 15.58 -2.37 21.83
CA VAL A 14 14.98 -3.44 21.01
C VAL A 14 13.50 -3.55 21.30
N PHE A 15 13.10 -3.51 22.57
CA PHE A 15 11.71 -3.58 22.96
C PHE A 15 10.91 -2.34 22.51
N ALA A 16 11.51 -1.14 22.62
CA ALA A 16 10.95 0.09 22.06
C ALA A 16 10.69 -0.04 20.55
N PHE A 17 11.67 -0.56 19.82
CA PHE A 17 11.54 -0.79 18.37
C PHE A 17 10.40 -1.79 18.05
N MET A 18 10.28 -2.89 18.78
CA MET A 18 9.21 -3.86 18.56
C MET A 18 7.82 -3.28 18.81
N ILE A 19 7.66 -2.41 19.83
CA ILE A 19 6.42 -1.66 20.08
C ILE A 19 6.12 -0.70 18.93
N MET A 20 7.13 -0.01 18.41
CA MET A 20 6.96 0.87 17.25
C MET A 20 6.54 0.08 15.99
N VAL A 21 7.18 -1.06 15.74
CA VAL A 21 6.83 -1.98 14.64
C VAL A 21 5.39 -2.46 14.75
N PHE A 22 4.94 -2.79 15.96
CA PHE A 22 3.57 -3.20 16.20
C PHE A 22 2.57 -2.05 15.98
N GLY A 23 2.91 -0.82 16.38
CA GLY A 23 2.11 0.37 16.06
C GLY A 23 2.02 0.63 14.54
N MET A 24 3.12 0.45 13.81
CA MET A 24 3.12 0.51 12.33
C MET A 24 2.20 -0.57 11.72
N PHE A 25 2.26 -1.79 12.25
CA PHE A 25 1.39 -2.87 11.81
C PHE A 25 -0.08 -2.50 11.97
N MET A 26 -0.47 -1.95 13.12
CA MET A 26 -1.84 -1.50 13.39
C MET A 26 -2.30 -0.43 12.40
N ALA A 27 -1.48 0.58 12.12
CA ALA A 27 -1.83 1.65 11.19
C ALA A 27 -2.07 1.13 9.77
N ILE A 28 -1.18 0.26 9.27
CA ILE A 28 -1.30 -0.31 7.93
C ILE A 28 -2.49 -1.30 7.85
N LEU A 29 -2.68 -2.09 8.92
CA LEU A 29 -3.76 -3.07 8.99
C LEU A 29 -5.14 -2.40 8.97
N ASP A 30 -5.31 -1.29 9.70
CA ASP A 30 -6.55 -0.53 9.80
C ASP A 30 -7.07 -0.08 8.43
N ILE A 31 -6.19 0.40 7.55
CA ILE A 31 -6.54 0.80 6.19
C ILE A 31 -7.20 -0.35 5.44
N GLN A 32 -6.62 -1.53 5.52
CA GLN A 32 -7.04 -2.69 4.74
C GLN A 32 -8.29 -3.38 5.32
N ILE A 33 -8.41 -3.38 6.64
CA ILE A 33 -9.60 -3.89 7.34
C ILE A 33 -10.83 -3.07 6.94
N VAL A 34 -10.71 -1.75 6.97
CA VAL A 34 -11.82 -0.83 6.65
C VAL A 34 -12.17 -0.89 5.17
N SER A 35 -11.17 -0.87 4.28
CA SER A 35 -11.38 -0.96 2.83
C SER A 35 -12.18 -2.21 2.43
N ALA A 36 -11.89 -3.36 3.04
CA ALA A 36 -12.61 -4.61 2.75
C ALA A 36 -14.05 -4.64 3.29
N SER A 37 -14.40 -3.74 4.21
CA SER A 37 -15.67 -3.73 4.93
C SER A 37 -16.53 -2.49 4.66
N LEU A 38 -16.17 -1.69 3.64
CA LEU A 38 -16.92 -0.49 3.26
C LEU A 38 -18.43 -0.75 3.04
N PRO A 39 -18.86 -1.85 2.39
CA PRO A 39 -20.29 -2.14 2.22
C PRO A 39 -21.04 -2.32 3.55
N ASP A 40 -20.41 -2.94 4.55
CA ASP A 40 -21.02 -3.15 5.87
C ASP A 40 -21.15 -1.81 6.63
N ILE A 41 -20.13 -0.94 6.52
CA ILE A 41 -20.13 0.40 7.10
C ILE A 41 -21.20 1.27 6.40
N GLN A 42 -21.31 1.16 5.08
CA GLN A 42 -22.32 1.85 4.29
C GLN A 42 -23.74 1.50 4.74
N ALA A 43 -24.01 0.21 4.87
CA ALA A 43 -25.30 -0.28 5.36
C ALA A 43 -25.58 0.17 6.80
N GLY A 44 -24.55 0.13 7.67
CA GLY A 44 -24.66 0.49 9.07
C GLY A 44 -24.93 1.98 9.33
N LEU A 45 -24.36 2.86 8.49
CA LEU A 45 -24.53 4.32 8.58
C LEU A 45 -25.64 4.87 7.66
N GLY A 46 -26.22 4.03 6.78
CA GLY A 46 -27.22 4.45 5.79
C GLY A 46 -26.63 5.44 4.76
N ALA A 47 -25.34 5.30 4.44
CA ALA A 47 -24.65 6.19 3.53
C ALA A 47 -24.95 5.88 2.06
N SER A 48 -24.89 6.90 1.19
CA SER A 48 -24.97 6.71 -0.26
C SER A 48 -23.67 6.07 -0.82
N PRO A 49 -23.70 5.47 -2.02
CA PRO A 49 -22.51 4.95 -2.69
C PRO A 49 -21.42 6.00 -2.90
N ASP A 50 -21.78 7.25 -3.12
CA ASP A 50 -20.84 8.36 -3.34
C ASP A 50 -20.20 8.86 -2.03
N GLU A 51 -20.90 8.70 -0.91
CA GLU A 51 -20.40 9.14 0.40
C GLU A 51 -19.47 8.12 1.04
N ILE A 52 -19.69 6.83 0.79
CA ILE A 52 -18.92 5.77 1.47
C ILE A 52 -17.44 5.75 1.07
N SER A 53 -17.10 6.14 -0.16
CA SER A 53 -15.72 6.24 -0.62
C SER A 53 -14.90 7.18 0.26
N TRP A 54 -15.51 8.27 0.75
CA TRP A 54 -14.88 9.25 1.60
C TRP A 54 -14.36 8.70 2.94
N VAL A 55 -14.90 7.60 3.43
CA VAL A 55 -14.38 6.91 4.62
C VAL A 55 -12.93 6.46 4.42
N GLN A 56 -12.60 6.00 3.22
CA GLN A 56 -11.26 5.61 2.85
C GLN A 56 -10.43 6.80 2.38
N THR A 57 -10.96 7.58 1.45
CA THR A 57 -10.28 8.72 0.81
C THR A 57 -9.84 9.78 1.82
N SER A 58 -10.67 10.12 2.82
CA SER A 58 -10.31 11.09 3.86
C SER A 58 -9.14 10.63 4.74
N TYR A 59 -9.08 9.35 5.04
CA TYR A 59 -7.95 8.76 5.77
C TYR A 59 -6.66 8.86 4.96
N LEU A 60 -6.69 8.41 3.69
CA LEU A 60 -5.51 8.39 2.80
C LEU A 60 -4.98 9.80 2.53
N ILE A 61 -5.86 10.77 2.27
CA ILE A 61 -5.47 12.18 2.11
C ILE A 61 -4.73 12.69 3.35
N ALA A 62 -5.28 12.45 4.52
CA ALA A 62 -4.69 12.91 5.77
C ALA A 62 -3.36 12.21 6.10
N GLU A 63 -3.28 10.91 5.83
CA GLU A 63 -2.08 10.09 6.02
C GLU A 63 -0.94 10.55 5.12
N VAL A 64 -1.20 10.75 3.81
CA VAL A 64 -0.15 11.12 2.85
C VAL A 64 0.46 12.49 3.15
N ILE A 65 -0.30 13.40 3.74
CA ILE A 65 0.17 14.71 4.22
C ILE A 65 1.09 14.54 5.45
N MET A 66 0.69 13.69 6.40
CA MET A 66 1.43 13.50 7.64
C MET A 66 2.75 12.76 7.44
N ILE A 67 2.86 11.86 6.45
CA ILE A 67 4.07 11.08 6.19
C ILE A 67 5.32 11.98 6.05
N PRO A 68 5.42 12.95 5.11
CA PRO A 68 6.58 13.83 5.03
C PRO A 68 6.66 14.83 6.19
N LEU A 69 5.53 15.30 6.71
CA LEU A 69 5.48 16.20 7.87
C LEU A 69 6.08 15.55 9.11
N SER A 70 5.91 14.24 9.29
CA SER A 70 6.41 13.49 10.46
C SER A 70 7.92 13.62 10.65
N GLY A 71 8.69 13.72 9.55
CA GLY A 71 10.12 13.94 9.58
C GLY A 71 10.51 15.26 10.24
N PHE A 72 9.80 16.34 9.92
CA PHE A 72 9.99 17.64 10.57
C PHE A 72 9.54 17.59 12.03
N LEU A 73 8.36 17.06 12.31
CA LEU A 73 7.82 16.94 13.67
C LEU A 73 8.72 16.08 14.58
N ALA A 74 9.30 15.01 14.06
CA ALA A 74 10.25 14.18 14.81
C ALA A 74 11.53 14.93 15.18
N ARG A 75 12.02 15.84 14.33
CA ARG A 75 13.15 16.73 14.67
C ARG A 75 12.78 17.74 15.73
N MET A 76 11.56 18.29 15.66
CA MET A 76 11.06 19.33 16.55
C MET A 76 10.74 18.79 17.96
N MET A 77 9.89 17.77 18.05
CA MET A 77 9.34 17.31 19.34
C MET A 77 9.95 15.99 19.85
N SER A 78 10.86 15.36 19.13
CA SER A 78 11.44 14.01 19.30
C SER A 78 10.52 12.89 18.81
N THR A 79 11.14 11.77 18.43
CA THR A 79 10.42 10.57 17.98
C THR A 79 9.53 9.99 19.09
N ARG A 80 9.97 10.08 20.37
CA ARG A 80 9.16 9.66 21.52
C ARG A 80 7.82 10.38 21.57
N VAL A 81 7.83 11.71 21.54
CA VAL A 81 6.61 12.51 21.66
C VAL A 81 5.74 12.33 20.42
N LEU A 82 6.34 12.42 19.22
CA LEU A 82 5.61 12.23 17.98
C LEU A 82 4.91 10.87 17.92
N PHE A 83 5.64 9.78 18.17
CA PHE A 83 5.09 8.44 18.07
C PHE A 83 4.01 8.16 19.13
N THR A 84 4.20 8.68 20.35
CA THR A 84 3.20 8.55 21.42
C THR A 84 1.91 9.30 21.09
N LEU A 85 2.02 10.54 20.57
CA LEU A 85 0.86 11.33 20.15
C LEU A 85 0.17 10.69 18.93
N ALA A 86 0.95 10.17 17.98
CA ALA A 86 0.44 9.47 16.82
C ALA A 86 -0.35 8.21 17.23
N ALA A 87 0.25 7.34 18.03
CA ALA A 87 -0.39 6.09 18.48
C ALA A 87 -1.60 6.36 19.39
N GLY A 88 -1.47 7.27 20.37
CA GLY A 88 -2.57 7.61 21.28
C GLY A 88 -3.73 8.28 20.57
N GLY A 89 -3.43 9.22 19.69
CA GLY A 89 -4.45 9.93 18.93
C GLY A 89 -5.11 9.03 17.87
N PHE A 90 -4.33 8.15 17.19
CA PHE A 90 -4.88 7.11 16.31
C PHE A 90 -5.86 6.20 17.06
N THR A 91 -5.48 5.77 18.28
CA THR A 91 -6.33 4.92 19.11
C THR A 91 -7.62 5.63 19.55
N ALA A 92 -7.51 6.91 19.95
CA ALA A 92 -8.67 7.72 20.31
C ALA A 92 -9.59 7.94 19.09
N ALA A 93 -9.05 8.28 17.93
CA ALA A 93 -9.82 8.45 16.70
C ALA A 93 -10.48 7.12 16.26
N SER A 94 -9.79 5.98 16.46
CA SER A 94 -10.37 4.65 16.19
C SER A 94 -11.60 4.38 17.07
N LEU A 95 -11.53 4.73 18.36
CA LEU A 95 -12.69 4.64 19.25
C LEU A 95 -13.84 5.54 18.80
N MET A 96 -13.53 6.76 18.35
CA MET A 96 -14.55 7.68 17.83
C MET A 96 -15.17 7.18 16.52
N CYS A 97 -14.39 6.58 15.61
CA CYS A 97 -14.93 5.90 14.42
C CYS A 97 -15.90 4.78 14.81
N ALA A 98 -15.57 3.98 15.83
CA ALA A 98 -16.45 2.91 16.32
C ALA A 98 -17.77 3.42 16.91
N THR A 99 -17.85 4.68 17.32
CA THR A 99 -19.03 5.29 17.91
C THR A 99 -19.73 6.29 17.00
N ALA A 100 -19.27 6.44 15.76
CA ALA A 100 -19.85 7.38 14.80
C ALA A 100 -21.30 7.03 14.46
N GLY A 101 -22.19 7.99 14.60
CA GLY A 101 -23.61 7.85 14.32
C GLY A 101 -24.03 8.36 12.94
N SER A 102 -23.09 8.94 12.17
CA SER A 102 -23.33 9.46 10.83
C SER A 102 -22.08 9.35 9.96
N ILE A 103 -22.30 9.38 8.64
CA ILE A 103 -21.20 9.32 7.67
C ILE A 103 -20.25 10.52 7.81
N ASN A 104 -20.76 11.72 8.09
CA ASN A 104 -19.94 12.91 8.26
C ASN A 104 -19.03 12.84 9.50
N GLU A 105 -19.54 12.27 10.60
CA GLU A 105 -18.72 11.98 11.78
C GLU A 105 -17.64 10.96 11.47
N MET A 106 -18.00 9.90 10.76
CA MET A 106 -17.04 8.86 10.33
C MET A 106 -15.93 9.47 9.48
N ILE A 107 -16.23 10.27 8.47
CA ILE A 107 -15.26 10.95 7.60
C ILE A 107 -14.31 11.83 8.42
N LEU A 108 -14.84 12.61 9.36
CA LEU A 108 -14.02 13.47 10.24
C LEU A 108 -13.04 12.66 11.09
N TRP A 109 -13.54 11.60 11.74
CA TRP A 109 -12.70 10.77 12.60
C TRP A 109 -11.68 9.95 11.79
N ARG A 110 -12.04 9.51 10.58
CA ARG A 110 -11.13 8.86 9.65
C ARG A 110 -10.00 9.79 9.19
N ALA A 111 -10.31 11.04 8.85
CA ALA A 111 -9.29 12.03 8.52
C ALA A 111 -8.32 12.26 9.69
N LEU A 112 -8.84 12.39 10.93
CA LEU A 112 -8.00 12.53 12.12
C LEU A 112 -7.16 11.26 12.39
N GLN A 113 -7.75 10.09 12.22
CA GLN A 113 -7.08 8.80 12.40
C GLN A 113 -5.94 8.62 11.38
N GLY A 114 -6.17 8.94 10.11
CA GLY A 114 -5.17 8.89 9.05
C GLY A 114 -4.02 9.88 9.28
N PHE A 115 -4.35 11.13 9.66
CA PHE A 115 -3.35 12.13 9.98
C PHE A 115 -2.41 11.68 11.11
N LEU A 116 -2.97 11.14 12.18
CA LEU A 116 -2.18 10.67 13.32
C LEU A 116 -1.44 9.37 13.00
N GLY A 117 -2.10 8.42 12.31
CA GLY A 117 -1.50 7.14 11.89
C GLY A 117 -0.30 7.30 10.97
N GLY A 118 -0.36 8.25 10.04
CA GLY A 118 0.70 8.52 9.06
C GLY A 118 2.06 8.89 9.67
N GLY A 119 2.08 9.34 10.93
CA GLY A 119 3.33 9.62 11.65
C GLY A 119 4.04 8.36 12.19
N MET A 120 3.34 7.24 12.34
CA MET A 120 3.93 6.02 12.92
C MET A 120 4.88 5.32 11.95
N ILE A 121 4.50 5.20 10.69
CA ILE A 121 5.26 4.42 9.68
C ILE A 121 6.69 4.95 9.48
N PRO A 122 6.92 6.24 9.13
CA PRO A 122 8.27 6.77 8.94
C PRO A 122 9.11 6.74 10.21
N SER A 123 8.46 6.86 11.38
CA SER A 123 9.15 6.81 12.68
C SER A 123 9.80 5.44 12.93
N VAL A 124 9.19 4.34 12.49
CA VAL A 124 9.76 2.98 12.60
C VAL A 124 11.00 2.84 11.73
N PHE A 125 10.96 3.32 10.49
CA PHE A 125 12.13 3.32 9.61
C PHE A 125 13.27 4.17 10.20
N THR A 126 12.95 5.36 10.70
CA THR A 126 13.93 6.20 11.39
C THR A 126 14.57 5.47 12.57
N ALA A 127 13.76 4.84 13.44
CA ALA A 127 14.24 4.09 14.59
C ALA A 127 15.15 2.92 14.18
N ALA A 128 14.76 2.16 13.16
CA ALA A 128 15.52 1.03 12.63
C ALA A 128 16.95 1.41 12.23
N PHE A 129 17.08 2.48 11.46
CA PHE A 129 18.38 2.90 10.93
C PHE A 129 19.18 3.80 11.88
N THR A 130 18.55 4.29 12.96
CA THR A 130 19.21 5.11 13.99
C THR A 130 19.69 4.27 15.18
N ILE A 131 18.85 3.32 15.65
CA ILE A 131 19.14 2.51 16.84
C ILE A 131 20.10 1.36 16.53
N PHE A 132 19.91 0.72 15.37
CA PHE A 132 20.62 -0.51 15.03
C PHE A 132 21.89 -0.22 14.21
N PRO A 133 23.04 -0.78 14.62
CA PRO A 133 24.28 -0.66 13.85
C PRO A 133 24.13 -1.35 12.49
N PRO A 134 24.95 -0.97 11.48
CA PRO A 134 24.89 -1.55 10.13
C PRO A 134 24.92 -3.08 10.10
N SER A 135 25.69 -3.70 11.01
CA SER A 135 25.81 -5.17 11.14
C SER A 135 24.49 -5.87 11.55
N LYS A 136 23.56 -5.17 12.16
CA LYS A 136 22.25 -5.73 12.61
C LYS A 136 21.08 -5.38 11.69
N ARG A 137 21.30 -4.53 10.71
CA ARG A 137 20.24 -4.11 9.75
C ARG A 137 19.69 -5.28 8.92
N ASN A 138 20.50 -6.31 8.72
CA ASN A 138 20.09 -7.57 8.07
C ASN A 138 18.95 -8.30 8.78
N ILE A 139 18.75 -8.05 10.08
CA ILE A 139 17.65 -8.62 10.88
C ILE A 139 16.47 -7.66 10.92
N VAL A 140 16.75 -6.37 11.04
CA VAL A 140 15.73 -5.33 11.24
C VAL A 140 14.96 -5.01 9.95
N SER A 141 15.66 -4.89 8.82
CA SER A 141 15.03 -4.61 7.52
C SER A 141 14.00 -5.66 7.09
N PRO A 142 14.25 -6.99 7.24
CA PRO A 142 13.22 -8.00 7.00
C PRO A 142 11.98 -7.88 7.87
N ILE A 143 12.14 -7.51 9.15
CA ILE A 143 11.00 -7.33 10.06
C ILE A 143 10.10 -6.19 9.58
N ILE A 144 10.70 -5.05 9.22
CA ILE A 144 9.94 -3.91 8.69
C ILE A 144 9.27 -4.29 7.37
N GLY A 145 10.03 -4.90 6.44
CA GLY A 145 9.50 -5.34 5.15
C GLY A 145 8.34 -6.32 5.31
N LEU A 146 8.48 -7.29 6.20
CA LEU A 146 7.42 -8.25 6.51
C LEU A 146 6.15 -7.55 7.01
N ILE A 147 6.27 -6.67 7.99
CA ILE A 147 5.11 -5.97 8.56
C ILE A 147 4.44 -5.06 7.53
N ALA A 148 5.24 -4.31 6.76
CA ALA A 148 4.73 -3.42 5.73
C ALA A 148 3.97 -4.14 4.60
N THR A 149 4.24 -5.43 4.39
CA THR A 149 3.61 -6.23 3.33
C THR A 149 2.59 -7.24 3.86
N LEU A 150 2.77 -7.75 5.08
CA LEU A 150 1.85 -8.70 5.71
C LEU A 150 0.51 -8.02 6.08
N ALA A 151 0.56 -6.82 6.64
CA ALA A 151 -0.64 -6.10 7.06
C ALA A 151 -1.63 -5.89 5.90
N PRO A 152 -1.22 -5.38 4.71
CA PRO A 152 -2.11 -5.32 3.55
C PRO A 152 -2.64 -6.67 3.09
N THR A 153 -1.85 -7.73 3.24
CA THR A 153 -2.24 -9.07 2.77
C THR A 153 -3.30 -9.72 3.67
N VAL A 154 -3.17 -9.59 4.99
CA VAL A 154 -4.11 -10.23 5.94
C VAL A 154 -5.29 -9.33 6.31
N GLY A 155 -5.17 -8.03 6.06
CA GLY A 155 -6.18 -7.03 6.42
C GLY A 155 -7.57 -7.33 5.89
N PRO A 156 -7.74 -7.56 4.56
CA PRO A 156 -9.04 -7.88 3.98
C PRO A 156 -9.70 -9.11 4.61
N THR A 157 -8.92 -10.15 4.91
CA THR A 157 -9.42 -11.37 5.57
C THR A 157 -9.95 -11.08 6.96
N ILE A 158 -9.16 -10.34 7.77
CA ILE A 158 -9.56 -9.98 9.13
C ILE A 158 -10.78 -9.05 9.08
N GLY A 159 -10.78 -8.06 8.18
CA GLY A 159 -11.87 -7.12 8.01
C GLY A 159 -13.18 -7.81 7.64
N GLY A 160 -13.16 -8.59 6.57
CA GLY A 160 -14.33 -9.35 6.12
C GLY A 160 -14.86 -10.31 7.18
N TYR A 161 -13.99 -11.01 7.90
CA TYR A 161 -14.42 -11.89 9.00
C TYR A 161 -15.09 -11.12 10.15
N LEU A 162 -14.49 -10.02 10.61
CA LEU A 162 -15.02 -9.24 11.72
C LEU A 162 -16.36 -8.56 11.38
N SER A 163 -16.46 -7.94 10.19
CA SER A 163 -17.67 -7.24 9.78
C SER A 163 -18.83 -8.19 9.52
N HIS A 164 -18.57 -9.31 8.84
CA HIS A 164 -19.60 -10.29 8.49
C HIS A 164 -20.10 -11.11 9.69
N THR A 165 -19.20 -11.53 10.59
CA THR A 165 -19.59 -12.42 11.73
C THR A 165 -20.05 -11.68 12.95
N MET A 166 -19.63 -10.42 13.13
CA MET A 166 -19.90 -9.66 14.34
C MET A 166 -20.51 -8.29 14.05
N SER A 167 -19.68 -7.28 13.83
CA SER A 167 -20.16 -5.91 13.53
C SER A 167 -19.01 -5.05 12.96
N TRP A 168 -19.32 -4.14 12.04
CA TRP A 168 -18.36 -3.18 11.51
C TRP A 168 -17.69 -2.29 12.58
N HIS A 169 -18.36 -2.05 13.73
CA HIS A 169 -17.77 -1.30 14.84
C HIS A 169 -16.49 -1.95 15.37
N LEU A 170 -16.40 -3.29 15.33
CA LEU A 170 -15.23 -4.03 15.81
C LEU A 170 -13.99 -3.80 14.94
N LEU A 171 -14.15 -3.40 13.69
CA LEU A 171 -13.04 -3.04 12.80
C LEU A 171 -12.17 -1.93 13.41
N PHE A 172 -12.81 -1.03 14.13
CA PHE A 172 -12.16 0.08 14.83
C PHE A 172 -11.80 -0.28 16.27
N LEU A 173 -12.67 -0.98 16.99
CA LEU A 173 -12.43 -1.36 18.39
C LEU A 173 -11.23 -2.31 18.57
N VAL A 174 -10.90 -3.10 17.55
CA VAL A 174 -9.72 -3.99 17.58
C VAL A 174 -8.41 -3.23 17.81
N ASN A 175 -8.35 -1.96 17.41
CA ASN A 175 -7.19 -1.10 17.59
C ASN A 175 -7.06 -0.53 19.02
N VAL A 176 -8.12 -0.52 19.82
CA VAL A 176 -8.16 0.25 21.08
C VAL A 176 -7.23 -0.35 22.13
N ILE A 177 -7.37 -1.64 22.45
CA ILE A 177 -6.52 -2.29 23.47
C ILE A 177 -5.05 -2.30 23.05
N PRO A 178 -4.70 -2.78 21.84
CA PRO A 178 -3.31 -2.74 21.38
C PRO A 178 -2.75 -1.32 21.31
N GLY A 179 -3.54 -0.35 20.86
CA GLY A 179 -3.14 1.04 20.73
C GLY A 179 -2.82 1.70 22.06
N ILE A 180 -3.57 1.40 23.13
CA ILE A 180 -3.24 1.83 24.49
C ILE A 180 -1.89 1.26 24.94
N LEU A 181 -1.66 -0.03 24.70
CA LEU A 181 -0.39 -0.69 25.06
C LEU A 181 0.79 -0.09 24.29
N VAL A 182 0.62 0.16 22.98
CA VAL A 182 1.61 0.83 22.14
C VAL A 182 1.91 2.24 22.64
N THR A 183 0.88 3.01 22.98
CA THR A 183 1.02 4.39 23.47
C THR A 183 1.80 4.45 24.78
N ILE A 184 1.43 3.61 25.75
CA ILE A 184 2.11 3.51 27.05
C ILE A 184 3.56 3.03 26.87
N GLY A 185 3.75 2.00 26.05
CA GLY A 185 5.07 1.46 25.75
C GLY A 185 5.98 2.46 25.05
N ALA A 186 5.45 3.19 24.08
CA ALA A 186 6.19 4.22 23.35
C ALA A 186 6.67 5.33 24.29
N TRP A 187 5.79 5.83 25.15
CA TRP A 187 6.16 6.86 26.14
C TRP A 187 7.27 6.43 27.09
N ASN A 188 7.23 5.20 27.56
CA ASN A 188 8.17 4.70 28.56
C ASN A 188 9.49 4.19 28.00
N LEU A 189 9.50 3.70 26.75
CA LEU A 189 10.64 2.96 26.21
C LEU A 189 11.43 3.72 25.16
N ILE A 190 10.81 4.64 24.40
CA ILE A 190 11.51 5.41 23.35
C ILE A 190 12.39 6.49 24.04
N ASP A 191 13.72 6.43 23.77
CA ASP A 191 14.71 7.27 24.45
C ASP A 191 15.98 7.44 23.58
N PHE A 192 15.84 7.71 22.29
CA PHE A 192 17.03 7.76 21.44
C PHE A 192 17.25 9.09 20.74
N ASP A 193 16.37 10.08 20.94
CA ASP A 193 16.54 11.42 20.38
C ASP A 193 16.02 12.53 21.32
N ARG A 194 16.47 13.77 21.04
CA ARG A 194 16.12 14.93 21.85
C ARG A 194 15.24 15.89 21.05
N ARG A 195 14.34 16.58 21.75
CA ARG A 195 13.47 17.64 21.21
C ARG A 195 14.27 18.91 20.89
N ASN A 196 13.84 19.63 19.86
CA ASN A 196 14.36 20.94 19.46
C ASN A 196 13.20 21.91 19.14
N TRP A 197 12.64 22.52 20.18
CA TRP A 197 11.50 23.44 20.02
C TRP A 197 11.84 24.74 19.26
N LYS A 198 13.12 25.08 19.05
CA LYS A 198 13.51 26.25 18.26
C LYS A 198 13.07 26.13 16.79
N LEU A 199 12.86 24.90 16.31
CA LEU A 199 12.33 24.68 14.98
C LEU A 199 10.87 25.15 14.82
N PHE A 200 10.10 25.23 15.90
CA PHE A 200 8.72 25.72 15.85
C PHE A 200 8.64 27.20 15.43
N GLU A 201 9.59 28.03 15.85
CA GLU A 201 9.64 29.45 15.47
C GLU A 201 9.87 29.66 13.98
N ARG A 202 10.47 28.65 13.31
CA ARG A 202 10.75 28.63 11.87
C ARG A 202 9.80 27.75 11.08
N PHE A 203 8.68 27.32 11.71
CA PHE A 203 7.74 26.42 11.05
C PHE A 203 7.10 27.04 9.82
N ASP A 204 7.13 26.33 8.70
CA ASP A 204 6.65 26.78 7.41
C ASP A 204 5.16 26.48 7.19
N TRP A 205 4.27 27.31 7.78
CA TRP A 205 2.82 27.16 7.65
C TRP A 205 2.34 27.20 6.21
N TRP A 206 2.90 28.06 5.36
CA TRP A 206 2.56 28.11 3.95
C TRP A 206 3.06 26.90 3.19
N GLY A 207 4.23 26.37 3.55
CA GLY A 207 4.73 25.11 3.04
C GLY A 207 3.82 23.94 3.41
N LEU A 208 3.27 23.92 4.64
CA LEU A 208 2.31 22.90 5.04
C LEU A 208 1.00 22.98 4.24
N LEU A 209 0.44 24.17 4.04
CA LEU A 209 -0.77 24.34 3.23
C LEU A 209 -0.54 23.93 1.79
N ALA A 210 0.60 24.31 1.20
CA ALA A 210 0.96 23.92 -0.15
C ALA A 210 1.16 22.39 -0.28
N LEU A 211 1.81 21.77 0.70
CA LEU A 211 2.00 20.32 0.75
C LEU A 211 0.67 19.59 0.87
N ALA A 212 -0.23 20.08 1.72
CA ALA A 212 -1.57 19.52 1.89
C ALA A 212 -2.39 19.64 0.59
N ALA A 213 -2.32 20.78 -0.10
CA ALA A 213 -2.97 20.99 -1.38
C ALA A 213 -2.38 20.07 -2.47
N PHE A 214 -1.05 19.89 -2.49
CA PHE A 214 -0.37 19.03 -3.46
C PHE A 214 -0.68 17.54 -3.22
N LEU A 215 -0.33 17.03 -2.05
CA LEU A 215 -0.46 15.60 -1.77
C LEU A 215 -1.91 15.18 -1.57
N GLY A 216 -2.71 16.01 -0.87
CA GLY A 216 -4.12 15.73 -0.67
C GLY A 216 -4.91 15.80 -1.98
N GLY A 217 -4.62 16.80 -2.82
CA GLY A 217 -5.20 16.89 -4.16
C GLY A 217 -4.80 15.73 -5.06
N MET A 218 -3.53 15.30 -4.98
CA MET A 218 -3.02 14.16 -5.75
C MET A 218 -3.67 12.85 -5.30
N GLU A 219 -3.79 12.61 -4.01
CA GLU A 219 -4.44 11.41 -3.48
C GLU A 219 -5.91 11.36 -3.92
N PHE A 220 -6.63 12.47 -3.79
CA PHE A 220 -8.02 12.55 -4.25
C PHE A 220 -8.15 12.26 -5.75
N VAL A 221 -7.35 12.90 -6.59
CA VAL A 221 -7.41 12.73 -8.05
C VAL A 221 -7.09 11.28 -8.45
N LEU A 222 -6.15 10.62 -7.76
CA LEU A 222 -5.79 9.24 -8.04
C LEU A 222 -6.83 8.23 -7.53
N GLU A 223 -7.47 8.50 -6.40
CA GLU A 223 -8.47 7.60 -5.80
C GLU A 223 -9.82 7.72 -6.52
N GLU A 224 -10.31 8.94 -6.74
CA GLU A 224 -11.65 9.20 -7.28
C GLU A 224 -11.67 9.34 -8.81
N GLY A 225 -10.53 9.67 -9.43
CA GLY A 225 -10.44 9.89 -10.88
C GLY A 225 -10.92 8.71 -11.73
N PRO A 226 -10.48 7.46 -11.47
CA PRO A 226 -10.90 6.31 -12.27
C PRO A 226 -12.40 6.03 -12.24
N SER A 227 -13.08 6.34 -11.12
CA SER A 227 -14.52 6.10 -10.93
C SER A 227 -15.39 7.20 -11.48
N ASN A 228 -14.82 8.40 -11.73
CA ASN A 228 -15.54 9.61 -12.12
C ASN A 228 -15.10 10.15 -13.50
N ASP A 229 -14.68 9.29 -14.41
CA ASP A 229 -14.21 9.67 -15.76
C ASP A 229 -13.15 10.79 -15.76
N TRP A 230 -12.28 10.78 -14.72
CA TRP A 230 -11.16 11.71 -14.56
C TRP A 230 -11.59 13.19 -14.59
N PHE A 231 -11.03 13.97 -15.48
CA PHE A 231 -11.26 15.42 -15.56
C PHE A 231 -12.62 15.81 -16.17
N ALA A 232 -13.47 14.86 -16.53
CA ALA A 232 -14.86 15.11 -16.87
C ALA A 232 -15.67 15.50 -15.62
N ASP A 233 -15.29 15.01 -14.45
CA ASP A 233 -15.85 15.45 -13.18
C ASP A 233 -15.24 16.79 -12.73
N HIS A 234 -16.10 17.72 -12.31
CA HIS A 234 -15.70 19.06 -11.90
C HIS A 234 -14.84 19.08 -10.64
N MET A 235 -15.12 18.19 -9.67
CA MET A 235 -14.39 18.13 -8.42
C MET A 235 -12.97 17.62 -8.66
N VAL A 236 -12.83 16.54 -9.44
CA VAL A 236 -11.53 15.98 -9.84
C VAL A 236 -10.71 17.04 -10.61
N ALA A 237 -11.34 17.76 -11.56
CA ALA A 237 -10.65 18.80 -12.33
C ALA A 237 -10.18 19.97 -11.44
N ILE A 238 -11.03 20.46 -10.53
CA ILE A 238 -10.66 21.55 -9.60
C ILE A 238 -9.52 21.11 -8.68
N LEU A 239 -9.61 19.93 -8.09
CA LEU A 239 -8.58 19.43 -7.19
C LEU A 239 -7.28 19.10 -7.92
N ALA A 240 -7.33 18.74 -9.21
CA ALA A 240 -6.12 18.63 -10.04
C ALA A 240 -5.42 19.99 -10.23
N ILE A 241 -6.17 21.07 -10.41
CA ILE A 241 -5.60 22.44 -10.48
C ILE A 241 -4.97 22.82 -9.14
N VAL A 242 -5.68 22.55 -8.03
CA VAL A 242 -5.19 22.80 -6.66
C VAL A 242 -3.91 22.00 -6.39
N MET A 243 -3.88 20.73 -6.80
CA MET A 243 -2.71 19.84 -6.73
C MET A 243 -1.52 20.44 -7.46
N VAL A 244 -1.69 20.86 -8.71
CA VAL A 244 -0.59 21.46 -9.51
C VAL A 244 -0.09 22.75 -8.88
N ALA A 245 -0.98 23.65 -8.47
CA ALA A 245 -0.62 24.91 -7.81
C ALA A 245 0.10 24.66 -6.48
N GLY A 246 -0.42 23.75 -5.65
CA GLY A 246 0.20 23.31 -4.39
C GLY A 246 1.58 22.70 -4.61
N GLY A 247 1.73 21.86 -5.65
CA GLY A 247 3.00 21.26 -6.04
C GLY A 247 4.06 22.29 -6.41
N ILE A 248 3.71 23.26 -7.27
CA ILE A 248 4.62 24.35 -7.65
C ILE A 248 5.13 25.10 -6.40
N VAL A 249 4.23 25.46 -5.49
CA VAL A 249 4.60 26.16 -4.24
C VAL A 249 5.43 25.25 -3.33
N THR A 250 5.07 23.98 -3.16
CA THR A 250 5.81 23.02 -2.34
C THR A 250 7.25 22.86 -2.82
N PHE A 251 7.46 22.61 -4.12
CA PHE A 251 8.81 22.47 -4.67
C PHE A 251 9.60 23.78 -4.59
N TRP A 252 8.96 24.91 -4.89
CA TRP A 252 9.62 26.22 -4.74
C TRP A 252 10.11 26.44 -3.32
N ARG A 253 9.27 26.16 -2.31
CA ARG A 253 9.64 26.31 -0.89
C ARG A 253 10.69 25.28 -0.46
N ALA A 254 10.63 24.04 -0.93
CA ALA A 254 11.62 23.00 -0.64
C ALA A 254 13.05 23.41 -1.07
N PHE A 255 13.19 24.22 -2.12
CA PHE A 255 14.49 24.71 -2.60
C PHE A 255 14.90 26.10 -2.07
N THR A 256 13.97 26.88 -1.51
CA THR A 256 14.25 28.28 -1.11
C THR A 256 14.28 28.49 0.40
N ARG A 257 13.80 27.53 1.20
CA ARG A 257 13.77 27.64 2.66
C ARG A 257 14.93 26.91 3.31
N ASP A 258 15.50 27.51 4.39
CA ASP A 258 16.58 26.90 5.15
C ASP A 258 16.12 25.64 5.91
N GLU A 259 14.87 25.64 6.40
CA GLU A 259 14.25 24.52 7.14
C GLU A 259 12.92 24.15 6.49
N PRO A 260 12.93 23.51 5.31
CA PRO A 260 11.70 23.11 4.63
C PRO A 260 11.02 21.96 5.37
N ILE A 261 9.68 21.84 5.25
CA ILE A 261 8.93 20.67 5.73
C ILE A 261 9.37 19.42 5.00
N VAL A 262 9.53 19.52 3.68
CA VAL A 262 9.99 18.45 2.80
C VAL A 262 11.43 18.74 2.41
N ASP A 263 12.36 18.03 3.02
CA ASP A 263 13.79 18.17 2.72
C ASP A 263 14.19 17.21 1.59
N LEU A 264 14.30 17.75 0.38
CA LEU A 264 14.68 16.97 -0.81
C LEU A 264 16.19 16.67 -0.90
N SER A 265 16.99 17.15 0.05
CA SER A 265 18.45 16.94 0.03
C SER A 265 18.87 15.47 0.06
N ALA A 266 18.01 14.59 0.55
CA ALA A 266 18.22 13.15 0.52
C ALA A 266 18.33 12.59 -0.91
N PHE A 267 17.64 13.19 -1.89
CA PHE A 267 17.72 12.78 -3.30
C PHE A 267 19.05 13.11 -3.99
N SER A 268 19.91 13.90 -3.34
CA SER A 268 21.30 14.09 -3.78
C SER A 268 22.15 12.83 -3.63
N ASP A 269 21.75 11.92 -2.74
CA ASP A 269 22.34 10.58 -2.64
C ASP A 269 21.72 9.67 -3.72
N VAL A 270 22.56 9.18 -4.63
CA VAL A 270 22.14 8.34 -5.75
C VAL A 270 21.47 7.04 -5.26
N ASN A 271 21.97 6.46 -4.16
CA ASN A 271 21.39 5.24 -3.61
C ASN A 271 19.99 5.48 -3.05
N PHE A 272 19.79 6.63 -2.38
CA PHE A 272 18.46 7.03 -1.92
C PHE A 272 17.51 7.28 -3.10
N ALA A 273 17.95 7.99 -4.14
CA ALA A 273 17.13 8.29 -5.31
C ALA A 273 16.70 7.00 -6.05
N VAL A 274 17.65 6.11 -6.32
CA VAL A 274 17.38 4.82 -6.98
C VAL A 274 16.53 3.90 -6.10
N GLY A 275 16.84 3.82 -4.80
CA GLY A 275 16.06 3.05 -3.84
C GLY A 275 14.62 3.57 -3.70
N SER A 276 14.42 4.89 -3.74
CA SER A 276 13.09 5.51 -3.73
C SER A 276 12.31 5.22 -5.03
N LEU A 277 12.97 5.23 -6.19
CA LEU A 277 12.35 4.82 -7.46
C LEU A 277 11.92 3.34 -7.42
N PHE A 278 12.77 2.45 -6.91
CA PHE A 278 12.40 1.05 -6.75
C PHE A 278 11.27 0.88 -5.72
N SER A 279 11.27 1.67 -4.65
CA SER A 279 10.19 1.70 -3.65
C SER A 279 8.86 2.13 -4.27
N PHE A 280 8.87 3.12 -5.17
CA PHE A 280 7.70 3.55 -5.92
C PHE A 280 7.12 2.42 -6.77
N VAL A 281 7.95 1.76 -7.57
CA VAL A 281 7.47 0.65 -8.43
C VAL A 281 7.06 -0.57 -7.59
N MET A 282 7.75 -0.84 -6.47
CA MET A 282 7.31 -1.86 -5.53
C MET A 282 5.96 -1.52 -4.89
N GLY A 283 5.65 -0.24 -4.69
CA GLY A 283 4.32 0.22 -4.29
C GLY A 283 3.25 -0.19 -5.29
N ILE A 284 3.48 0.03 -6.60
CA ILE A 284 2.57 -0.43 -7.67
C ILE A 284 2.33 -1.94 -7.56
N GLY A 285 3.40 -2.73 -7.44
CA GLY A 285 3.30 -4.19 -7.36
C GLY A 285 2.61 -4.68 -6.09
N LEU A 286 2.97 -4.11 -4.93
CA LEU A 286 2.41 -4.51 -3.64
C LEU A 286 0.91 -4.23 -3.57
N TYR A 287 0.52 -2.97 -3.73
CA TYR A 287 -0.88 -2.56 -3.60
C TYR A 287 -1.73 -3.08 -4.77
N GLY A 288 -1.20 -3.02 -6.00
CA GLY A 288 -1.91 -3.54 -7.17
C GLY A 288 -2.25 -5.03 -7.05
N MET A 289 -1.28 -5.86 -6.66
CA MET A 289 -1.54 -7.30 -6.51
C MET A 289 -2.41 -7.63 -5.29
N THR A 290 -2.31 -6.85 -4.21
CA THR A 290 -3.19 -7.01 -3.04
C THR A 290 -4.64 -6.66 -3.38
N TYR A 291 -4.85 -5.76 -4.33
CA TYR A 291 -6.17 -5.39 -4.84
C TYR A 291 -6.71 -6.37 -5.89
N LEU A 292 -5.89 -6.78 -6.87
CA LEU A 292 -6.32 -7.59 -8.01
C LEU A 292 -6.76 -9.01 -7.62
N TYR A 293 -6.08 -9.66 -6.66
CA TYR A 293 -6.45 -11.03 -6.25
C TYR A 293 -7.86 -11.10 -5.62
N PRO A 294 -8.19 -10.31 -4.59
CA PRO A 294 -9.53 -10.29 -4.03
C PRO A 294 -10.59 -9.88 -5.05
N LEU A 295 -10.26 -8.90 -5.92
CA LEU A 295 -11.20 -8.42 -6.94
C LEU A 295 -11.53 -9.53 -7.95
N TYR A 296 -10.54 -10.28 -8.44
CA TYR A 296 -10.78 -11.43 -9.32
C TYR A 296 -11.63 -12.50 -8.63
N LEU A 297 -11.25 -12.90 -7.41
CA LEU A 297 -11.96 -13.94 -6.67
C LEU A 297 -13.41 -13.53 -6.35
N GLY A 298 -13.64 -12.27 -6.00
CA GLY A 298 -14.99 -11.76 -5.72
C GLY A 298 -15.84 -11.57 -7.00
N SER A 299 -15.30 -10.87 -8.00
CA SER A 299 -16.08 -10.47 -9.19
C SER A 299 -16.22 -11.56 -10.24
N VAL A 300 -15.22 -12.43 -10.41
CA VAL A 300 -15.23 -13.51 -11.44
C VAL A 300 -15.64 -14.83 -10.83
N ARG A 301 -15.11 -15.19 -9.65
CA ARG A 301 -15.39 -16.46 -8.99
C ARG A 301 -16.61 -16.44 -8.08
N GLY A 302 -17.05 -15.24 -7.65
CA GLY A 302 -18.16 -15.07 -6.70
C GLY A 302 -17.83 -15.55 -5.29
N TYR A 303 -16.55 -15.52 -4.90
CA TYR A 303 -16.11 -15.91 -3.56
C TYR A 303 -16.56 -14.88 -2.51
N ASP A 304 -16.94 -15.37 -1.34
CA ASP A 304 -17.17 -14.52 -0.18
C ASP A 304 -15.84 -14.06 0.46
N SER A 305 -15.91 -13.12 1.40
CA SER A 305 -14.74 -12.55 2.05
C SER A 305 -13.87 -13.58 2.79
N LEU A 306 -14.48 -14.66 3.31
CA LEU A 306 -13.75 -15.72 4.00
C LEU A 306 -12.95 -16.56 3.00
N MET A 307 -13.58 -17.01 1.91
CA MET A 307 -12.93 -17.77 0.84
C MET A 307 -11.80 -16.99 0.17
N ILE A 308 -12.02 -15.68 -0.07
CA ILE A 308 -10.99 -14.77 -0.56
C ILE A 308 -9.81 -14.73 0.41
N GLY A 309 -10.10 -14.57 1.70
CA GLY A 309 -9.09 -14.52 2.74
C GLY A 309 -8.25 -15.79 2.83
N GLU A 310 -8.88 -16.95 2.83
CA GLU A 310 -8.19 -18.26 2.84
C GLU A 310 -7.28 -18.42 1.61
N THR A 311 -7.74 -17.96 0.45
CA THR A 311 -6.95 -18.04 -0.79
C THR A 311 -5.76 -17.09 -0.76
N VAL A 312 -5.94 -15.84 -0.34
CA VAL A 312 -4.89 -14.81 -0.37
C VAL A 312 -3.87 -14.98 0.77
N PHE A 313 -4.25 -15.63 1.88
CA PHE A 313 -3.39 -15.89 3.03
C PHE A 313 -2.07 -16.59 2.67
N VAL A 314 -2.07 -17.41 1.63
CA VAL A 314 -0.87 -18.11 1.13
C VAL A 314 0.28 -17.16 0.85
N SER A 315 0.00 -16.00 0.25
CA SER A 315 1.06 -15.02 -0.04
C SER A 315 1.64 -14.40 1.24
N GLY A 316 0.81 -14.19 2.28
CA GLY A 316 1.28 -13.76 3.60
C GLY A 316 2.19 -14.78 4.27
N LEU A 317 1.83 -16.07 4.18
CA LEU A 317 2.65 -17.16 4.70
C LEU A 317 3.99 -17.26 3.97
N ALA A 318 3.99 -17.10 2.65
CA ALA A 318 5.21 -17.06 1.85
C ALA A 318 6.10 -15.85 2.18
N MET A 319 5.52 -14.68 2.46
CA MET A 319 6.26 -13.52 2.97
C MET A 319 6.89 -13.79 4.32
N PHE A 320 6.15 -14.40 5.25
CA PHE A 320 6.65 -14.75 6.57
C PHE A 320 7.85 -15.71 6.49
N ALA A 321 7.78 -16.71 5.64
CA ALA A 321 8.89 -17.64 5.39
C ALA A 321 10.06 -16.97 4.63
N GLY A 322 9.75 -16.05 3.71
CA GLY A 322 10.72 -15.32 2.89
C GLY A 322 11.52 -14.27 3.66
N ALA A 323 10.96 -13.68 4.72
CA ALA A 323 11.62 -12.59 5.45
C ALA A 323 12.95 -13.02 6.11
N PRO A 324 13.05 -14.13 6.87
CA PRO A 324 14.32 -14.62 7.39
C PRO A 324 15.32 -14.98 6.28
N LEU A 325 14.83 -15.59 5.20
CA LEU A 325 15.67 -15.94 4.04
C LEU A 325 16.25 -14.67 3.41
N ALA A 326 15.45 -13.65 3.18
CA ALA A 326 15.90 -12.36 2.66
C ALA A 326 16.93 -11.69 3.58
N GLY A 327 16.75 -11.78 4.90
CA GLY A 327 17.71 -11.29 5.89
C GLY A 327 19.06 -12.00 5.81
N ILE A 328 19.06 -13.32 5.71
CA ILE A 328 20.29 -14.13 5.57
C ILE A 328 20.96 -13.83 4.22
N LEU A 329 20.21 -13.79 3.13
CA LEU A 329 20.76 -13.52 1.80
C LEU A 329 21.34 -12.11 1.69
N SER A 330 20.71 -11.11 2.28
CA SER A 330 21.20 -9.72 2.26
C SER A 330 22.54 -9.52 2.94
N SER A 331 22.95 -10.46 3.84
CA SER A 331 24.27 -10.45 4.49
C SER A 331 25.35 -11.21 3.72
N LYS A 332 24.96 -12.10 2.79
CA LYS A 332 25.87 -13.02 2.09
C LYS A 332 25.98 -12.77 0.59
N MET A 333 25.04 -12.03 0.03
CA MET A 333 24.89 -11.82 -1.41
C MET A 333 24.94 -10.34 -1.75
N ASP A 334 25.42 -10.00 -2.94
CA ASP A 334 25.31 -8.64 -3.48
C ASP A 334 23.81 -8.24 -3.59
N LEU A 335 23.48 -7.06 -3.06
CA LEU A 335 22.10 -6.53 -3.05
C LEU A 335 21.47 -6.46 -4.45
N ARG A 336 22.28 -6.28 -5.50
CA ARG A 336 21.79 -6.25 -6.89
C ARG A 336 21.33 -7.61 -7.38
N VAL A 337 22.13 -8.65 -7.08
CA VAL A 337 21.80 -10.03 -7.44
C VAL A 337 20.52 -10.43 -6.71
N MET A 338 20.39 -10.01 -5.45
CA MET A 338 19.20 -10.24 -4.66
C MET A 338 17.97 -9.52 -5.26
N LEU A 339 18.13 -8.24 -5.69
CA LEU A 339 17.09 -7.48 -6.39
C LEU A 339 16.71 -8.13 -7.72
N LEU A 340 17.72 -8.55 -8.51
CA LEU A 340 17.46 -9.24 -9.77
C LEU A 340 16.61 -10.50 -9.57
N ILE A 341 16.99 -11.36 -8.62
CA ILE A 341 16.23 -12.58 -8.29
C ILE A 341 14.82 -12.22 -7.83
N GLY A 342 14.68 -11.21 -6.98
CA GLY A 342 13.39 -10.75 -6.50
C GLY A 342 12.49 -10.22 -7.63
N PHE A 343 13.01 -9.34 -8.50
CA PHE A 343 12.23 -8.79 -9.62
C PHE A 343 11.89 -9.86 -10.67
N VAL A 344 12.82 -10.76 -11.00
CA VAL A 344 12.54 -11.89 -11.91
C VAL A 344 11.48 -12.82 -11.30
N GLY A 345 11.58 -13.13 -10.01
CA GLY A 345 10.60 -13.96 -9.32
C GLY A 345 9.21 -13.30 -9.29
N PHE A 346 9.15 -11.99 -9.03
CA PHE A 346 7.89 -11.24 -9.07
C PHE A 346 7.29 -11.20 -10.49
N ALA A 347 8.12 -10.91 -11.50
CA ALA A 347 7.70 -10.94 -12.91
C ALA A 347 7.22 -12.32 -13.34
N THR A 348 7.90 -13.39 -12.90
CA THR A 348 7.46 -14.78 -13.20
C THR A 348 6.13 -15.09 -12.53
N SER A 349 5.93 -14.67 -11.29
CA SER A 349 4.66 -14.81 -10.57
C SER A 349 3.49 -14.15 -11.33
N THR A 350 3.68 -12.92 -11.78
CA THR A 350 2.64 -12.20 -12.55
C THR A 350 2.49 -12.74 -13.97
N TRP A 351 3.57 -13.22 -14.59
CA TRP A 351 3.51 -13.90 -15.89
C TRP A 351 2.68 -15.18 -15.83
N MET A 352 2.79 -15.97 -14.77
CA MET A 352 1.95 -17.17 -14.60
C MET A 352 0.46 -16.81 -14.62
N LEU A 353 0.06 -15.63 -14.10
CA LEU A 353 -1.32 -15.16 -14.09
C LEU A 353 -1.84 -14.72 -15.48
N THR A 354 -0.96 -14.53 -16.46
CA THR A 354 -1.40 -14.23 -17.84
C THR A 354 -2.12 -15.40 -18.53
N GLY A 355 -1.99 -16.62 -17.98
CA GLY A 355 -2.76 -17.79 -18.41
C GLY A 355 -4.08 -18.01 -17.66
N MET A 356 -4.52 -17.03 -16.86
CA MET A 356 -5.70 -17.13 -16.01
C MET A 356 -6.97 -17.36 -16.83
N THR A 357 -7.88 -18.18 -16.28
CA THR A 357 -9.23 -18.43 -16.82
C THR A 357 -10.29 -18.06 -15.77
N ALA A 358 -11.56 -18.10 -16.15
CA ALA A 358 -12.66 -17.87 -15.21
C ALA A 358 -12.81 -18.97 -14.14
N ASP A 359 -12.13 -20.10 -14.29
CA ASP A 359 -12.27 -21.28 -13.41
C ASP A 359 -11.11 -21.42 -12.40
N TRP A 360 -10.08 -20.56 -12.50
CA TRP A 360 -8.95 -20.63 -11.57
C TRP A 360 -9.39 -20.39 -10.13
N ASP A 361 -8.90 -21.22 -9.23
CA ASP A 361 -9.20 -21.12 -7.81
C ASP A 361 -7.92 -21.23 -6.95
N PHE A 362 -8.04 -21.72 -5.73
CA PHE A 362 -6.94 -21.85 -4.80
C PHE A 362 -5.73 -22.61 -5.36
N GLN A 363 -5.96 -23.71 -6.09
CA GLN A 363 -4.89 -24.62 -6.55
C GLN A 363 -4.00 -23.93 -7.60
N GLU A 364 -4.61 -23.28 -8.59
CA GLU A 364 -3.90 -22.60 -9.68
C GLU A 364 -3.21 -21.34 -9.16
N LEU A 365 -3.82 -20.64 -8.19
CA LEU A 365 -3.27 -19.42 -7.60
C LEU A 365 -2.18 -19.69 -6.55
N LEU A 366 -2.03 -20.93 -6.06
CA LEU A 366 -1.10 -21.28 -4.99
C LEU A 366 0.35 -20.92 -5.35
N VAL A 367 0.85 -21.42 -6.47
CA VAL A 367 2.26 -21.21 -6.89
C VAL A 367 2.56 -19.74 -7.21
N PRO A 368 1.74 -19.02 -7.99
CA PRO A 368 1.92 -17.58 -8.21
C PRO A 368 1.97 -16.79 -6.93
N GLN A 369 1.10 -17.06 -5.96
CA GLN A 369 1.06 -16.34 -4.69
C GLN A 369 2.27 -16.61 -3.81
N MET A 370 2.71 -17.87 -3.71
CA MET A 370 3.92 -18.22 -2.97
C MET A 370 5.15 -17.53 -3.56
N LEU A 371 5.30 -17.58 -4.89
CA LEU A 371 6.42 -16.96 -5.58
C LEU A 371 6.40 -15.43 -5.40
N ARG A 372 5.22 -14.80 -5.49
CA ARG A 372 5.04 -13.37 -5.23
C ARG A 372 5.49 -12.99 -3.82
N GLY A 373 4.98 -13.70 -2.81
CA GLY A 373 5.28 -13.41 -1.40
C GLY A 373 6.78 -13.50 -1.09
N MET A 374 7.45 -14.53 -1.56
CA MET A 374 8.91 -14.67 -1.41
C MET A 374 9.68 -13.58 -2.16
N SER A 375 9.27 -13.29 -3.39
CA SER A 375 9.92 -12.29 -4.24
C SER A 375 9.79 -10.88 -3.66
N LEU A 376 8.64 -10.54 -3.06
CA LEU A 376 8.45 -9.29 -2.33
C LEU A 376 9.50 -9.09 -1.24
N MET A 377 9.77 -10.11 -0.43
CA MET A 377 10.77 -10.01 0.64
C MET A 377 12.19 -9.87 0.07
N LEU A 378 12.51 -10.59 -1.02
CA LEU A 378 13.79 -10.48 -1.71
C LEU A 378 14.01 -9.11 -2.35
N CYS A 379 12.95 -8.36 -2.67
CA CYS A 379 13.05 -6.98 -3.16
C CYS A 379 13.07 -5.96 -2.01
N MET A 380 12.15 -6.07 -1.05
CA MET A 380 11.96 -5.05 -0.01
C MET A 380 13.19 -4.86 0.87
N VAL A 381 13.86 -5.96 1.27
CA VAL A 381 15.03 -5.88 2.14
C VAL A 381 16.18 -5.11 1.49
N PRO A 382 16.66 -5.45 0.27
CA PRO A 382 17.72 -4.72 -0.36
C PRO A 382 17.33 -3.28 -0.76
N ILE A 383 16.07 -3.02 -1.13
CA ILE A 383 15.59 -1.66 -1.44
C ILE A 383 15.66 -0.77 -0.19
N ASN A 384 15.19 -1.25 0.96
CA ASN A 384 15.27 -0.52 2.23
C ASN A 384 16.74 -0.21 2.59
N ASN A 385 17.62 -1.20 2.47
CA ASN A 385 19.04 -1.04 2.78
C ASN A 385 19.74 -0.11 1.79
N LEU A 386 19.39 -0.16 0.51
CA LEU A 386 19.93 0.73 -0.52
C LEU A 386 19.51 2.18 -0.27
N ALA A 387 18.20 2.42 -0.07
CA ALA A 387 17.66 3.76 0.08
C ALA A 387 18.12 4.43 1.39
N LEU A 388 18.06 3.73 2.51
CA LEU A 388 18.25 4.31 3.83
C LEU A 388 19.61 3.96 4.47
N GLY A 389 20.31 2.96 3.95
CA GLY A 389 21.52 2.43 4.58
C GLY A 389 22.73 3.34 4.50
N THR A 390 22.81 4.23 3.52
CA THR A 390 23.95 5.13 3.26
C THR A 390 23.79 6.51 3.89
N LEU A 391 22.58 6.86 4.35
CA LEU A 391 22.27 8.19 4.87
C LEU A 391 22.80 8.41 6.28
N SER A 392 23.20 9.67 6.57
CA SER A 392 23.57 10.09 7.91
C SER A 392 22.34 10.15 8.83
N ALA A 393 22.56 10.01 10.15
CA ALA A 393 21.50 10.03 11.15
C ALA A 393 20.66 11.31 11.11
N ASP A 394 21.29 12.45 10.79
CA ASP A 394 20.61 13.77 10.74
C ASP A 394 19.58 13.83 9.59
N LYS A 395 19.90 13.22 8.44
CA LYS A 395 19.00 13.18 7.28
C LYS A 395 17.94 12.08 7.38
N MET A 396 18.15 11.09 8.23
CA MET A 396 17.31 9.87 8.30
C MET A 396 15.83 10.19 8.57
N LYS A 397 15.52 11.15 9.44
CA LYS A 397 14.14 11.49 9.81
C LYS A 397 13.33 12.02 8.63
N GLY A 398 13.92 12.93 7.84
CA GLY A 398 13.28 13.44 6.61
C GLY A 398 13.25 12.40 5.50
N ALA A 399 14.36 11.70 5.29
CA ALA A 399 14.49 10.69 4.26
C ALA A 399 13.55 9.49 4.43
N SER A 400 13.32 9.02 5.67
CA SER A 400 12.38 7.93 5.93
C SER A 400 10.94 8.30 5.57
N GLY A 401 10.54 9.56 5.82
CA GLY A 401 9.25 10.10 5.38
C GLY A 401 9.14 10.08 3.86
N LEU A 402 10.12 10.65 3.15
CA LEU A 402 10.13 10.68 1.68
C LEU A 402 10.15 9.27 1.06
N TYR A 403 10.93 8.36 1.63
CA TYR A 403 11.00 6.96 1.16
C TYR A 403 9.63 6.27 1.26
N ASN A 404 8.93 6.43 2.40
CA ASN A 404 7.59 5.88 2.57
C ASN A 404 6.55 6.57 1.68
N LEU A 405 6.67 7.90 1.52
CA LEU A 405 5.83 8.65 0.60
C LEU A 405 5.95 8.11 -0.83
N THR A 406 7.18 7.89 -1.33
CA THR A 406 7.35 7.35 -2.69
C THR A 406 6.69 5.99 -2.88
N ARG A 407 6.73 5.11 -1.88
CA ARG A 407 6.05 3.81 -1.94
C ARG A 407 4.53 3.95 -1.96
N ASN A 408 3.97 4.79 -1.08
CA ASN A 408 2.51 5.00 -1.03
C ASN A 408 2.00 5.66 -2.31
N LEU A 409 2.73 6.66 -2.84
CA LEU A 409 2.39 7.27 -4.13
C LEU A 409 2.48 6.27 -5.28
N GLY A 410 3.47 5.37 -5.26
CA GLY A 410 3.55 4.26 -6.21
C GLY A 410 2.30 3.38 -6.14
N GLY A 411 1.82 3.10 -4.94
CA GLY A 411 0.56 2.36 -4.71
C GLY A 411 -0.65 3.10 -5.27
N ALA A 412 -0.84 4.36 -4.93
CA ALA A 412 -1.95 5.19 -5.40
C ALA A 412 -1.98 5.32 -6.94
N VAL A 413 -0.82 5.66 -7.54
CA VAL A 413 -0.68 5.72 -9.01
C VAL A 413 -0.96 4.35 -9.64
N GLY A 414 -0.42 3.27 -9.03
CA GLY A 414 -0.63 1.91 -9.50
C GLY A 414 -2.10 1.52 -9.51
N LEU A 415 -2.82 1.78 -8.42
CA LEU A 415 -4.26 1.48 -8.31
C LEU A 415 -5.08 2.32 -9.28
N ALA A 416 -4.78 3.62 -9.43
CA ALA A 416 -5.46 4.48 -10.38
C ALA A 416 -5.31 3.96 -11.83
N VAL A 417 -4.09 3.59 -12.23
CA VAL A 417 -3.82 3.01 -13.56
C VAL A 417 -4.52 1.66 -13.72
N ILE A 418 -4.46 0.79 -12.71
CA ILE A 418 -5.11 -0.53 -12.73
C ILE A 418 -6.62 -0.38 -12.89
N ASN A 419 -7.28 0.48 -12.10
CA ASN A 419 -8.73 0.68 -12.17
C ASN A 419 -9.17 1.26 -13.51
N THR A 420 -8.46 2.26 -14.02
CA THR A 420 -8.73 2.82 -15.36
C THR A 420 -8.60 1.74 -16.44
N LEU A 421 -7.50 0.97 -16.41
CA LEU A 421 -7.30 -0.09 -17.39
C LEU A 421 -8.31 -1.22 -17.26
N LEU A 422 -8.72 -1.60 -16.04
CA LEU A 422 -9.78 -2.60 -15.85
C LEU A 422 -11.08 -2.17 -16.51
N SER A 423 -11.49 -0.91 -16.30
CA SER A 423 -12.70 -0.36 -16.91
C SER A 423 -12.61 -0.34 -18.43
N ASP A 424 -11.57 0.31 -18.97
CA ASP A 424 -11.38 0.50 -20.42
C ASP A 424 -11.22 -0.83 -21.16
N ARG A 425 -10.40 -1.74 -20.61
CA ARG A 425 -10.14 -3.05 -21.24
C ARG A 425 -11.35 -3.95 -21.14
N SER A 426 -12.09 -3.92 -20.03
CA SER A 426 -13.34 -4.70 -19.89
C SER A 426 -14.38 -4.24 -20.90
N ALA A 427 -14.56 -2.95 -21.11
CA ALA A 427 -15.44 -2.40 -22.13
C ALA A 427 -15.00 -2.81 -23.55
N LEU A 428 -13.71 -2.69 -23.85
CA LEU A 428 -13.12 -3.06 -25.14
C LEU A 428 -13.29 -4.56 -25.44
N HIS A 429 -12.95 -5.43 -24.47
CA HIS A 429 -13.07 -6.87 -24.63
C HIS A 429 -14.53 -7.30 -24.74
N TYR A 430 -15.41 -6.70 -23.93
CA TYR A 430 -16.85 -6.94 -24.02
C TYR A 430 -17.39 -6.58 -25.41
N GLN A 431 -17.04 -5.41 -25.93
CA GLN A 431 -17.43 -5.01 -27.28
C GLN A 431 -16.95 -6.00 -28.34
N ARG A 432 -15.67 -6.39 -28.32
CA ARG A 432 -15.11 -7.37 -29.28
C ARG A 432 -15.77 -8.73 -29.20
N LEU A 433 -16.08 -9.20 -27.99
CA LEU A 433 -16.78 -10.46 -27.79
C LEU A 433 -18.23 -10.39 -28.27
N SER A 434 -18.94 -9.29 -28.00
CA SER A 434 -20.32 -9.09 -28.47
C SER A 434 -20.41 -8.98 -29.99
N ASP A 435 -19.45 -8.30 -30.63
CA ASP A 435 -19.40 -8.20 -32.12
C ASP A 435 -19.23 -9.57 -32.77
N ALA A 436 -18.56 -10.52 -32.10
CA ALA A 436 -18.41 -11.90 -32.57
C ALA A 436 -19.69 -12.72 -32.42
N ILE A 437 -20.65 -12.30 -31.57
CA ILE A 437 -21.95 -12.95 -31.37
C ILE A 437 -22.99 -12.24 -32.20
N ASN A 438 -23.09 -12.65 -33.48
CA ASN A 438 -24.07 -12.12 -34.42
C ASN A 438 -24.94 -13.25 -35.00
N TRP A 439 -26.01 -12.88 -35.68
CA TRP A 439 -26.96 -13.83 -36.26
C TRP A 439 -26.37 -14.80 -37.30
N THR A 440 -25.15 -14.59 -37.73
CA THR A 440 -24.43 -15.50 -38.65
C THR A 440 -23.57 -16.52 -37.89
N ASN A 441 -23.36 -16.34 -36.58
CA ASN A 441 -22.60 -17.29 -35.74
C ASN A 441 -23.51 -18.43 -35.26
N THR A 442 -23.51 -19.52 -35.99
CA THR A 442 -24.37 -20.70 -35.71
C THR A 442 -24.10 -21.30 -34.32
N ILE A 443 -22.84 -21.31 -33.86
CA ILE A 443 -22.46 -21.85 -32.55
C ILE A 443 -23.05 -21.00 -31.43
N ALA A 444 -22.99 -19.70 -31.57
CA ALA A 444 -23.56 -18.77 -30.58
C ALA A 444 -25.09 -18.91 -30.50
N LEU A 445 -25.77 -19.06 -31.67
CA LEU A 445 -27.21 -19.27 -31.74
C LEU A 445 -27.62 -20.63 -31.16
N GLU A 446 -26.89 -21.69 -31.42
CA GLU A 446 -27.14 -23.00 -30.83
C GLU A 446 -27.01 -22.96 -29.30
N GLN A 447 -25.98 -22.32 -28.78
CA GLN A 447 -25.83 -22.13 -27.33
C GLN A 447 -26.96 -21.30 -26.73
N LEU A 448 -27.32 -20.18 -27.36
CA LEU A 448 -28.43 -19.35 -26.92
C LEU A 448 -29.75 -20.13 -26.87
N ASN A 449 -30.06 -20.89 -27.93
CA ASN A 449 -31.27 -21.70 -28.00
C ASN A 449 -31.26 -22.83 -26.95
N ALA A 450 -30.13 -23.46 -26.71
CA ALA A 450 -29.99 -24.48 -25.66
C ALA A 450 -30.21 -23.89 -24.25
N MET A 451 -29.68 -22.69 -23.98
CA MET A 451 -29.93 -21.96 -22.73
C MET A 451 -31.39 -21.58 -22.59
N ALA A 452 -32.01 -21.06 -23.66
CA ALA A 452 -33.43 -20.68 -23.68
C ALA A 452 -34.34 -21.89 -23.39
N ALA A 453 -34.11 -23.01 -24.03
CA ALA A 453 -34.85 -24.25 -23.81
C ALA A 453 -34.72 -24.77 -22.37
N ASN A 454 -33.50 -24.67 -21.77
CA ASN A 454 -33.25 -25.11 -20.41
C ASN A 454 -33.95 -24.20 -19.36
N LEU A 455 -33.99 -22.90 -19.61
CA LEU A 455 -34.68 -21.92 -18.73
C LEU A 455 -36.20 -22.06 -18.86
N ALA A 456 -36.72 -22.24 -20.09
CA ALA A 456 -38.13 -22.47 -20.34
C ALA A 456 -38.63 -23.74 -19.63
N ALA A 457 -37.86 -24.82 -19.65
CA ALA A 457 -38.14 -26.05 -18.91
C ALA A 457 -38.25 -25.85 -17.39
N ARG A 458 -37.66 -24.79 -16.84
CA ARG A 458 -37.72 -24.40 -15.44
C ARG A 458 -38.82 -23.37 -15.13
N GLY A 459 -39.66 -23.01 -16.10
CA GLY A 459 -40.76 -22.06 -15.94
C GLY A 459 -40.33 -20.60 -15.93
N VAL A 460 -39.14 -20.27 -16.40
CA VAL A 460 -38.61 -18.91 -16.55
C VAL A 460 -38.73 -18.49 -18.02
N ASP A 461 -38.86 -17.17 -18.31
CA ASP A 461 -38.77 -16.66 -19.67
C ASP A 461 -37.46 -17.10 -20.32
N GLY A 462 -37.53 -18.03 -21.25
CA GLY A 462 -36.38 -18.71 -21.83
C GLY A 462 -35.51 -17.77 -22.65
N GLU A 463 -36.09 -16.90 -23.46
CA GLU A 463 -35.37 -16.06 -24.41
C GLU A 463 -34.64 -14.92 -23.71
N THR A 464 -35.36 -14.14 -22.88
CA THR A 464 -34.78 -13.03 -22.10
C THR A 464 -33.76 -13.54 -21.09
N GLY A 465 -34.05 -14.67 -20.43
CA GLY A 465 -33.13 -15.30 -19.49
C GLY A 465 -31.85 -15.81 -20.14
N ALA A 466 -31.94 -16.39 -21.35
CA ALA A 466 -30.78 -16.86 -22.11
C ALA A 466 -29.87 -15.70 -22.56
N LEU A 467 -30.46 -14.59 -23.02
CA LEU A 467 -29.73 -13.39 -23.38
C LEU A 467 -29.02 -12.78 -22.16
N ALA A 468 -29.70 -12.68 -21.02
CA ALA A 468 -29.08 -12.21 -19.77
C ALA A 468 -27.92 -13.11 -19.32
N GLN A 469 -28.10 -14.44 -19.41
CA GLN A 469 -27.04 -15.39 -19.05
C GLN A 469 -25.85 -15.33 -20.01
N MET A 470 -26.11 -15.14 -21.32
CA MET A 470 -25.06 -14.95 -22.32
C MET A 470 -24.30 -13.65 -22.07
N ALA A 471 -24.99 -12.53 -21.82
CA ALA A 471 -24.37 -11.26 -21.49
C ALA A 471 -23.51 -11.36 -20.23
N ALA A 472 -23.98 -12.03 -19.18
CA ALA A 472 -23.20 -12.26 -17.96
C ALA A 472 -21.91 -13.06 -18.21
N ARG A 473 -21.97 -14.10 -19.07
CA ARG A 473 -20.77 -14.86 -19.48
C ARG A 473 -19.79 -14.00 -20.25
N LEU A 474 -20.28 -13.15 -21.15
CA LEU A 474 -19.42 -12.22 -21.91
C LEU A 474 -18.73 -11.21 -21.00
N HIS A 475 -19.48 -10.62 -20.03
CA HIS A 475 -18.90 -9.74 -19.04
C HIS A 475 -17.84 -10.43 -18.18
N GLY A 476 -18.11 -11.64 -17.71
CA GLY A 476 -17.13 -12.43 -16.96
C GLY A 476 -15.86 -12.72 -17.77
N GLN A 477 -16.01 -13.10 -19.05
CA GLN A 477 -14.87 -13.38 -19.92
C GLN A 477 -14.09 -12.09 -20.26
N ALA A 478 -14.77 -10.98 -20.52
CA ALA A 478 -14.15 -9.69 -20.74
C ALA A 478 -13.35 -9.22 -19.51
N ALA A 479 -13.89 -9.44 -18.30
CA ALA A 479 -13.19 -9.15 -17.06
C ALA A 479 -11.90 -9.98 -16.93
N VAL A 480 -11.94 -11.31 -17.17
CA VAL A 480 -10.76 -12.17 -17.15
C VAL A 480 -9.68 -11.68 -18.12
N MET A 481 -10.07 -11.34 -19.37
CA MET A 481 -9.14 -10.79 -20.37
C MET A 481 -8.50 -9.48 -19.90
N SER A 482 -9.26 -8.63 -19.19
CA SER A 482 -8.75 -7.37 -18.62
C SER A 482 -7.74 -7.63 -17.51
N PHE A 483 -7.97 -8.59 -16.63
CA PHE A 483 -6.99 -9.02 -15.62
C PHE A 483 -5.69 -9.51 -16.29
N ILE A 484 -5.79 -10.30 -17.35
CA ILE A 484 -4.62 -10.78 -18.11
C ILE A 484 -3.81 -9.63 -18.68
N ASP A 485 -4.46 -8.61 -19.27
CA ASP A 485 -3.79 -7.43 -19.80
C ASP A 485 -3.00 -6.71 -18.70
N ILE A 486 -3.58 -6.55 -17.52
CA ILE A 486 -2.93 -5.89 -16.39
C ILE A 486 -1.76 -6.72 -15.84
N PHE A 487 -1.93 -8.04 -15.67
CA PHE A 487 -0.83 -8.90 -15.24
C PHE A 487 0.32 -8.90 -16.25
N THR A 488 0.02 -8.79 -17.54
CA THR A 488 1.02 -8.64 -18.59
C THR A 488 1.80 -7.34 -18.44
N LEU A 489 1.10 -6.24 -18.16
CA LEU A 489 1.72 -4.93 -17.90
C LEU A 489 2.64 -4.95 -16.67
N ILE A 490 2.16 -5.52 -15.57
CA ILE A 490 2.96 -5.66 -14.34
C ILE A 490 4.18 -6.56 -14.59
N THR A 491 4.01 -7.64 -15.34
CA THR A 491 5.13 -8.52 -15.74
C THR A 491 6.19 -7.77 -16.51
N ALA A 492 5.79 -6.97 -17.50
CA ALA A 492 6.70 -6.15 -18.30
C ALA A 492 7.42 -5.10 -17.43
N LEU A 493 6.71 -4.46 -16.50
CA LEU A 493 7.26 -3.48 -15.56
C LEU A 493 8.35 -4.11 -14.68
N PHE A 494 8.07 -5.24 -14.04
CA PHE A 494 9.04 -5.91 -13.15
C PHE A 494 10.17 -6.60 -13.93
N GLY A 495 9.90 -7.10 -15.14
CA GLY A 495 10.93 -7.56 -16.06
C GLY A 495 11.89 -6.45 -16.47
N GLY A 496 11.37 -5.25 -16.75
CA GLY A 496 12.17 -4.06 -17.00
C GLY A 496 13.04 -3.65 -15.80
N LEU A 497 12.48 -3.72 -14.59
CA LEU A 497 13.24 -3.46 -13.35
C LEU A 497 14.36 -4.49 -13.12
N ALA A 498 14.13 -5.75 -13.44
CA ALA A 498 15.15 -6.79 -13.36
C ALA A 498 16.36 -6.44 -14.26
N LEU A 499 16.08 -5.95 -15.49
CA LEU A 499 17.14 -5.46 -16.37
C LEU A 499 17.82 -4.19 -15.81
N ALA A 500 17.05 -3.25 -15.25
CA ALA A 500 17.60 -2.05 -14.63
C ALA A 500 18.49 -2.36 -13.42
N ALA A 501 18.17 -3.39 -12.63
CA ALA A 501 19.00 -3.82 -11.51
C ALA A 501 20.39 -4.30 -11.95
N LEU A 502 20.53 -4.89 -13.14
CA LEU A 502 21.82 -5.27 -13.72
C LEU A 502 22.70 -4.07 -14.08
N LEU A 503 22.09 -2.94 -14.44
CA LEU A 503 22.79 -1.72 -14.82
C LEU A 503 23.26 -0.88 -13.62
N MET A 504 22.85 -1.23 -12.40
CA MET A 504 23.26 -0.52 -11.20
C MET A 504 24.77 -0.67 -10.95
N ARG A 505 25.40 0.40 -10.49
CA ARG A 505 26.83 0.34 -10.06
C ARG A 505 26.94 -0.42 -8.72
N PRO A 506 28.06 -1.13 -8.43
CA PRO A 506 28.26 -1.73 -7.12
C PRO A 506 28.06 -0.68 -6.04
N ALA A 507 27.20 -0.94 -5.04
CA ALA A 507 27.27 -0.20 -3.80
C ALA A 507 28.73 -0.33 -3.34
N ALA A 508 29.45 0.79 -3.13
CA ALA A 508 30.78 0.75 -2.60
C ALA A 508 30.70 -0.04 -1.30
N SER A 509 31.17 -1.28 -1.32
CA SER A 509 31.37 -2.06 -0.12
C SER A 509 32.22 -1.19 0.78
N GLY A 510 31.69 -0.77 1.93
CA GLY A 510 32.47 -0.08 2.95
C GLY A 510 33.70 -0.91 3.20
N GLY A 511 34.78 -0.55 2.51
CA GLY A 511 36.00 -1.32 2.44
C GLY A 511 36.68 -1.37 3.79
N GLY A 512 36.66 -2.51 4.36
CA GLY A 512 37.79 -2.94 5.13
C GLY A 512 38.94 -3.25 4.17
N SER A 513 39.65 -2.23 3.69
CA SER A 513 40.99 -2.43 3.19
C SER A 513 41.95 -2.30 4.39
N GLY A 514 42.22 -3.43 5.02
CA GLY A 514 43.44 -3.55 5.80
C GLY A 514 44.64 -3.36 4.88
N HIS A 515 45.47 -2.41 5.21
CA HIS A 515 46.91 -2.46 5.18
C HIS A 515 47.44 -1.67 6.38
#